data_47c661f5492b81d6977d4fd18b735a24
#
_entry.id   47c661f5492b81d6977d4fd18b735a24
#
_cell.length_a   1.000
_cell.length_b   1.000
_cell.length_c   1.000
_cell.angle_alpha   90.00
_cell.angle_beta   90.00
_cell.angle_gamma   90.00
#
_symmetry.space_group_name_H-M   'P 1'
#
loop_
_entity.id
_entity.type
_entity.pdbx_description
1 polymer ?
#
loop_
_entity_poly.entity_id
_entity_poly.type
_entity_poly.pdbx_seq_one_letter_code
_entity_poly.pdbx_strand_id
1 'polypeptide(L)'
;ETNKSKKLSQLLGYSSDSAGGLMTTEYISIDKNATVEQALNKLRELTSQAETIYYVFILDEQSHLVGMTSLRRLLIANPSSLIVETKFPKHIFVRTDDSVKEIAYLMDKYKCSAIPVVNKENVMQGVITVDDVLEKVIPLAWRRFRKKIK
;
A
#
# COMPACT_ATOMS: atom_id res chain seq x y z
N GLU A 1 -14.95 -0.74 -7.20
CA GLU A 1 -14.14 0.19 -6.41
C GLU A 1 -12.68 0.21 -6.84
N THR A 2 -12.00 -0.96 -6.92
CA THR A 2 -10.61 -1.05 -7.40
C THR A 2 -10.48 -0.54 -8.83
N ASN A 3 -11.45 -0.86 -9.69
CA ASN A 3 -11.47 -0.37 -11.07
C ASN A 3 -11.63 1.15 -11.13
N LYS A 4 -12.39 1.72 -10.21
CA LYS A 4 -12.61 3.17 -10.14
C LYS A 4 -11.32 3.88 -9.75
N SER A 5 -10.57 3.37 -8.77
CA SER A 5 -9.29 3.93 -8.34
C SER A 5 -8.24 3.85 -9.44
N LYS A 6 -8.17 2.71 -10.15
CA LYS A 6 -7.24 2.53 -11.28
C LYS A 6 -7.58 3.47 -12.43
N LYS A 7 -8.87 3.65 -12.71
CA LYS A 7 -9.32 4.58 -13.74
C LYS A 7 -8.94 6.02 -13.39
N LEU A 8 -9.05 6.39 -12.12
CA LEU A 8 -8.65 7.71 -11.65
C LEU A 8 -7.14 7.91 -11.85
N SER A 9 -6.32 6.91 -11.54
CA SER A 9 -4.87 6.97 -11.75
C SER A 9 -4.52 7.19 -13.21
N GLN A 10 -5.22 6.54 -14.13
CA GLN A 10 -5.05 6.73 -15.56
C GLN A 10 -5.40 8.16 -15.99
N LEU A 11 -6.45 8.72 -15.40
CA LEU A 11 -6.86 10.10 -15.69
C LEU A 11 -5.82 11.12 -15.24
N LEU A 12 -4.98 10.77 -14.24
CA LEU A 12 -3.89 11.61 -13.78
C LEU A 12 -2.65 11.52 -14.68
N GLY A 13 -2.73 10.74 -15.76
CA GLY A 13 -1.67 10.70 -16.78
C GLY A 13 -0.54 9.73 -16.51
N TYR A 14 -0.71 8.78 -15.59
CA TYR A 14 0.34 7.78 -15.33
C TYR A 14 0.32 6.67 -16.36
N SER A 15 1.52 6.21 -16.72
CA SER A 15 1.68 5.03 -17.59
C SER A 15 1.09 3.79 -16.92
N SER A 16 0.46 2.91 -17.71
CA SER A 16 -0.13 1.67 -17.20
C SER A 16 0.90 0.70 -16.60
N ASP A 17 2.20 0.86 -16.96
CA ASP A 17 3.27 0.00 -16.47
C ASP A 17 4.12 0.67 -15.39
N SER A 18 3.66 1.82 -14.89
CA SER A 18 4.33 2.53 -13.80
C SER A 18 3.59 2.33 -12.49
N ALA A 19 4.25 2.65 -11.38
CA ALA A 19 3.64 2.61 -10.05
C ALA A 19 2.35 3.43 -10.01
N GLY A 20 2.36 4.64 -10.58
CA GLY A 20 1.20 5.49 -10.61
C GLY A 20 0.01 4.89 -11.38
N GLY A 21 0.30 4.11 -12.43
CA GLY A 21 -0.74 3.46 -13.21
C GLY A 21 -1.28 2.19 -12.56
N LEU A 22 -0.47 1.54 -11.72
CA LEU A 22 -0.85 0.30 -11.04
C LEU A 22 -1.49 0.52 -9.68
N MET A 23 -1.24 1.65 -9.04
CA MET A 23 -1.67 1.89 -7.66
C MET A 23 -3.18 2.01 -7.53
N THR A 24 -3.67 1.66 -6.35
CA THR A 24 -5.02 2.00 -5.91
C THR A 24 -4.93 3.14 -4.90
N THR A 25 -5.95 4.00 -4.87
CA THR A 25 -6.02 5.09 -3.90
C THR A 25 -6.78 4.70 -2.63
N GLU A 26 -7.23 3.46 -2.56
CA GLU A 26 -7.96 2.93 -1.41
C GLU A 26 -6.99 2.27 -0.44
N TYR A 27 -6.55 3.04 0.55
CA TYR A 27 -5.66 2.56 1.61
C TYR A 27 -6.02 3.26 2.92
N ILE A 28 -5.56 2.67 4.01
CA ILE A 28 -5.82 3.23 5.34
C ILE A 28 -4.58 3.99 5.80
N SER A 29 -4.77 5.27 6.11
CA SER A 29 -3.71 6.10 6.65
C SER A 29 -4.10 6.64 8.02
N ILE A 30 -3.09 6.83 8.86
CA ILE A 30 -3.25 7.31 10.24
C ILE A 30 -2.24 8.43 10.45
N ASP A 31 -2.65 9.48 11.16
CA ASP A 31 -1.76 10.59 11.50
C ASP A 31 -0.61 10.10 12.41
N LYS A 32 0.59 10.60 12.17
CA LYS A 32 1.79 10.22 12.93
C LYS A 32 1.68 10.48 14.44
N ASN A 33 0.84 11.43 14.83
CA ASN A 33 0.66 11.80 16.24
C ASN A 33 -0.41 10.96 16.95
N ALA A 34 -1.07 10.05 16.23
CA ALA A 34 -2.07 9.18 16.81
C ALA A 34 -1.44 8.11 17.70
N THR A 35 -2.19 7.68 18.70
CA THR A 35 -1.82 6.51 19.52
C THR A 35 -2.24 5.24 18.79
N VAL A 36 -1.67 4.11 19.24
CA VAL A 36 -2.06 2.78 18.75
C VAL A 36 -3.56 2.55 18.98
N GLU A 37 -4.08 2.95 20.13
CA GLU A 37 -5.50 2.80 20.45
C GLU A 37 -6.39 3.57 19.45
N GLN A 38 -6.01 4.82 19.18
CA GLN A 38 -6.74 5.64 18.19
C GLN A 38 -6.72 5.00 16.80
N ALA A 39 -5.56 4.45 16.41
CA ALA A 39 -5.42 3.75 15.13
C ALA A 39 -6.32 2.53 15.06
N LEU A 40 -6.33 1.71 16.12
CA LEU A 40 -7.18 0.51 16.16
C LEU A 40 -8.66 0.85 16.11
N ASN A 41 -9.08 1.92 16.78
CA ASN A 41 -10.47 2.37 16.74
C ASN A 41 -10.88 2.82 15.33
N LYS A 42 -10.00 3.56 14.65
CA LYS A 42 -10.25 3.96 13.26
C LYS A 42 -10.32 2.76 12.34
N LEU A 43 -9.46 1.76 12.54
CA LEU A 43 -9.48 0.54 11.76
C LEU A 43 -10.80 -0.22 11.91
N ARG A 44 -11.33 -0.29 13.12
CA ARG A 44 -12.61 -0.95 13.36
C ARG A 44 -13.76 -0.30 12.60
N GLU A 45 -13.70 1.03 12.44
CA GLU A 45 -14.70 1.77 11.67
C GLU A 45 -14.58 1.55 10.17
N LEU A 46 -13.37 1.34 9.67
CA LEU A 46 -13.07 1.28 8.25
C LEU A 46 -12.95 -0.12 7.66
N THR A 47 -12.92 -1.17 8.50
CA THR A 47 -12.69 -2.55 8.04
C THR A 47 -13.71 -3.05 7.02
N SER A 48 -14.95 -2.55 7.08
CA SER A 48 -15.99 -2.95 6.12
C SER A 48 -15.77 -2.34 4.73
N GLN A 49 -14.88 -1.35 4.61
CA GLN A 49 -14.68 -0.59 3.37
C GLN A 49 -13.34 -0.87 2.70
N ALA A 50 -12.35 -1.37 3.45
CA ALA A 50 -11.02 -1.60 2.94
C ALA A 50 -10.82 -3.05 2.54
N GLU A 51 -10.36 -3.28 1.30
CA GLU A 51 -10.05 -4.62 0.81
C GLU A 51 -8.82 -5.21 1.49
N THR A 52 -7.87 -4.34 1.86
CA THR A 52 -6.59 -4.77 2.43
C THR A 52 -6.31 -3.99 3.70
N ILE A 53 -6.41 -4.66 4.84
CA ILE A 53 -6.16 -4.05 6.15
C ILE A 53 -4.85 -4.49 6.78
N TYR A 54 -4.01 -5.26 6.03
CA TYR A 54 -2.76 -5.78 6.58
C TYR A 54 -1.77 -4.69 6.93
N TYR A 55 -1.77 -3.61 6.17
CA TYR A 55 -0.85 -2.49 6.37
C TYR A 55 -1.59 -1.19 6.60
N VAL A 56 -1.00 -0.36 7.43
CA VAL A 56 -1.50 0.98 7.74
C VAL A 56 -0.36 1.95 7.47
N PHE A 57 -0.65 3.02 6.76
CA PHE A 57 0.35 4.00 6.36
C PHE A 57 0.29 5.20 7.29
N ILE A 58 1.44 5.63 7.76
CA ILE A 58 1.57 6.70 8.73
C ILE A 58 1.97 7.97 7.98
N LEU A 59 1.13 8.99 8.08
CA LEU A 59 1.33 10.25 7.36
C LEU A 59 1.45 11.42 8.32
N ASP A 60 2.13 12.46 7.89
CA ASP A 60 2.13 13.72 8.61
C ASP A 60 0.94 14.60 8.18
N GLU A 61 0.90 15.84 8.67
CA GLU A 61 -0.20 16.76 8.41
C GLU A 61 -0.33 17.15 6.93
N GLN A 62 0.75 17.06 6.16
CA GLN A 62 0.76 17.37 4.73
C GLN A 62 0.71 16.10 3.87
N SER A 63 0.34 14.96 4.47
CA SER A 63 0.25 13.66 3.80
C SER A 63 1.59 13.11 3.32
N HIS A 64 2.71 13.56 3.88
CA HIS A 64 4.00 12.95 3.62
C HIS A 64 4.06 11.59 4.30
N LEU A 65 4.65 10.62 3.62
CA LEU A 65 4.80 9.27 4.16
C LEU A 65 5.89 9.25 5.23
N VAL A 66 5.48 8.96 6.47
CA VAL A 66 6.41 8.80 7.61
C VAL A 66 6.88 7.35 7.70
N GLY A 67 5.98 6.41 7.45
CA GLY A 67 6.30 5.00 7.53
C GLY A 67 5.07 4.13 7.35
N MET A 68 5.26 2.86 7.58
CA MET A 68 4.23 1.85 7.43
C MET A 68 4.29 0.91 8.63
N THR A 69 3.13 0.48 9.09
CA THR A 69 3.02 -0.55 10.12
C THR A 69 2.01 -1.60 9.67
N SER A 70 1.85 -2.66 10.44
CA SER A 70 0.90 -3.71 10.13
C SER A 70 -0.15 -3.83 11.22
N LEU A 71 -1.30 -4.42 10.89
CA LEU A 71 -2.32 -4.73 11.88
C LEU A 71 -1.76 -5.57 13.02
N ARG A 72 -0.93 -6.55 12.68
CA ARG A 72 -0.28 -7.40 13.69
C ARG A 72 0.55 -6.58 14.68
N ARG A 73 1.37 -5.66 14.17
CA ARG A 73 2.22 -4.83 15.03
C ARG A 73 1.38 -3.93 15.94
N LEU A 74 0.26 -3.43 15.43
CA LEU A 74 -0.65 -2.61 16.24
C LEU A 74 -1.30 -3.43 17.34
N LEU A 75 -1.69 -4.67 17.06
CA LEU A 75 -2.35 -5.54 18.05
C LEU A 75 -1.45 -5.92 19.20
N ILE A 76 -0.15 -6.08 18.97
CA ILE A 76 0.79 -6.45 20.03
C ILE A 76 1.43 -5.25 20.73
N ALA A 77 1.26 -4.05 20.21
CA ALA A 77 1.83 -2.84 20.78
C ALA A 77 1.02 -2.35 21.98
N ASN A 78 1.66 -1.56 22.84
CA ASN A 78 0.97 -0.90 23.93
C ASN A 78 -0.02 0.12 23.37
N PRO A 79 -1.30 0.07 23.75
CA PRO A 79 -2.31 0.99 23.20
C PRO A 79 -2.01 2.47 23.41
N SER A 80 -1.26 2.83 24.45
CA SER A 80 -0.90 4.21 24.75
C SER A 80 0.32 4.70 23.98
N SER A 81 1.03 3.81 23.28
CA SER A 81 2.17 4.19 22.45
C SER A 81 1.73 4.98 21.24
N LEU A 82 2.63 5.81 20.72
CA LEU A 82 2.39 6.49 19.45
C LEU A 82 2.52 5.48 18.29
N ILE A 83 1.71 5.66 17.27
CA ILE A 83 1.73 4.76 16.11
C ILE A 83 3.10 4.72 15.45
N VAL A 84 3.84 5.82 15.44
CA VAL A 84 5.18 5.87 14.84
C VAL A 84 6.15 4.89 15.50
N GLU A 85 5.93 4.53 16.75
CA GLU A 85 6.78 3.56 17.43
C GLU A 85 6.59 2.13 16.90
N THR A 86 5.50 1.88 16.17
CA THR A 86 5.19 0.56 15.62
C THR A 86 5.64 0.40 14.18
N LYS A 87 6.11 1.46 13.53
CA LYS A 87 6.47 1.39 12.13
C LYS A 87 7.62 0.41 11.88
N PHE A 88 7.64 -0.18 10.68
CA PHE A 88 8.75 -1.03 10.29
C PHE A 88 10.04 -0.20 10.27
N PRO A 89 11.17 -0.79 10.70
CA PRO A 89 12.44 -0.06 10.73
C PRO A 89 12.94 0.32 9.33
N LYS A 90 12.59 -0.46 8.32
CA LYS A 90 12.97 -0.17 6.93
C LYS A 90 11.90 0.71 6.28
N HIS A 91 12.30 1.86 5.76
CA HIS A 91 11.40 2.76 5.05
C HIS A 91 11.33 2.35 3.57
N ILE A 92 10.25 1.66 3.21
CA ILE A 92 10.05 1.10 1.87
C ILE A 92 8.95 1.88 1.16
N PHE A 93 9.26 2.34 -0.06
CA PHE A 93 8.29 3.04 -0.90
C PHE A 93 8.76 3.00 -2.35
N VAL A 94 7.86 3.32 -3.27
CA VAL A 94 8.21 3.56 -4.68
C VAL A 94 7.65 4.90 -5.09
N ARG A 95 8.18 5.43 -6.18
CA ARG A 95 7.70 6.68 -6.77
C ARG A 95 6.72 6.38 -7.90
N THR A 96 5.90 7.35 -8.24
CA THR A 96 4.85 7.18 -9.24
C THR A 96 5.37 6.74 -10.61
N ASP A 97 6.62 7.06 -10.94
CA ASP A 97 7.23 6.70 -12.22
C ASP A 97 8.09 5.44 -12.19
N ASP A 98 8.21 4.78 -11.04
CA ASP A 98 8.97 3.53 -10.94
C ASP A 98 8.28 2.41 -11.75
N SER A 99 9.11 1.53 -12.32
CA SER A 99 8.64 0.46 -13.19
C SER A 99 8.12 -0.75 -12.41
N VAL A 100 7.29 -1.57 -13.07
CA VAL A 100 6.80 -2.82 -12.50
C VAL A 100 7.94 -3.71 -12.03
N LYS A 101 9.05 -3.76 -12.78
CA LYS A 101 10.20 -4.58 -12.43
C LYS A 101 10.83 -4.14 -11.12
N GLU A 102 10.97 -2.83 -10.93
CA GLU A 102 11.52 -2.28 -9.68
C GLU A 102 10.62 -2.58 -8.50
N ILE A 103 9.30 -2.45 -8.69
CA ILE A 103 8.33 -2.74 -7.65
C ILE A 103 8.37 -4.22 -7.27
N ALA A 104 8.37 -5.11 -8.27
CA ALA A 104 8.43 -6.55 -8.04
C ALA A 104 9.72 -6.94 -7.30
N TYR A 105 10.84 -6.33 -7.67
CA TYR A 105 12.11 -6.56 -7.00
C TYR A 105 12.05 -6.20 -5.52
N LEU A 106 11.49 -5.03 -5.20
CA LEU A 106 11.37 -4.57 -3.82
C LEU A 106 10.43 -5.46 -3.01
N MET A 107 9.31 -5.86 -3.60
CA MET A 107 8.37 -6.76 -2.94
C MET A 107 9.01 -8.11 -2.61
N ASP A 108 9.79 -8.65 -3.54
CA ASP A 108 10.52 -9.89 -3.31
C ASP A 108 11.62 -9.72 -2.27
N LYS A 109 12.40 -8.65 -2.38
CA LYS A 109 13.52 -8.38 -1.47
C LYS A 109 13.06 -8.22 -0.03
N TYR A 110 11.99 -7.48 0.20
CA TYR A 110 11.50 -7.17 1.54
C TYR A 110 10.31 -8.02 1.97
N LYS A 111 9.86 -8.93 1.11
CA LYS A 111 8.74 -9.87 1.41
C LYS A 111 7.49 -9.12 1.88
N CYS A 112 7.18 -8.01 1.25
CA CYS A 112 5.98 -7.24 1.56
C CYS A 112 4.90 -7.49 0.50
N SER A 113 3.65 -7.54 0.93
CA SER A 113 2.51 -7.80 0.03
C SER A 113 1.86 -6.51 -0.48
N ALA A 114 2.30 -5.37 0.02
CA ALA A 114 1.86 -4.06 -0.45
C ALA A 114 2.99 -3.05 -0.25
N ILE A 115 3.05 -2.04 -1.12
CA ILE A 115 4.09 -1.02 -1.06
C ILE A 115 3.49 0.35 -1.34
N PRO A 116 3.80 1.37 -0.52
CA PRO A 116 3.25 2.71 -0.74
C PRO A 116 3.92 3.43 -1.90
N VAL A 117 3.13 4.25 -2.58
CA VAL A 117 3.57 5.04 -3.72
C VAL A 117 3.56 6.51 -3.33
N VAL A 118 4.68 7.20 -3.53
CA VAL A 118 4.81 8.63 -3.23
C VAL A 118 5.19 9.41 -4.48
N ASN A 119 4.91 10.71 -4.46
CA ASN A 119 5.37 11.61 -5.51
C ASN A 119 6.77 12.15 -5.17
N LYS A 120 7.25 13.12 -5.96
CA LYS A 120 8.58 13.70 -5.76
C LYS A 120 8.73 14.44 -4.43
N GLU A 121 7.63 14.94 -3.89
CA GLU A 121 7.60 15.65 -2.62
C GLU A 121 7.38 14.71 -1.43
N ASN A 122 7.44 13.40 -1.65
CA ASN A 122 7.21 12.38 -0.62
C ASN A 122 5.76 12.36 -0.10
N VAL A 123 4.83 12.91 -0.85
CA VAL A 123 3.40 12.86 -0.52
C VAL A 123 2.82 11.53 -1.02
N MET A 124 2.12 10.81 -0.14
CA MET A 124 1.54 9.52 -0.50
C MET A 124 0.45 9.68 -1.56
N GLN A 125 0.54 8.87 -2.60
CA GLN A 125 -0.40 8.90 -3.73
C GLN A 125 -1.29 7.67 -3.77
N GLY A 126 -0.79 6.52 -3.33
CA GLY A 126 -1.53 5.27 -3.41
C GLY A 126 -0.73 4.11 -2.85
N VAL A 127 -1.23 2.91 -3.11
CA VAL A 127 -0.58 1.66 -2.70
C VAL A 127 -0.67 0.66 -3.84
N ILE A 128 0.37 -0.17 -3.98
CA ILE A 128 0.39 -1.27 -4.94
C ILE A 128 0.41 -2.56 -4.16
N THR A 129 -0.49 -3.48 -4.51
CA THR A 129 -0.52 -4.81 -3.88
C THR A 129 0.24 -5.82 -4.74
N VAL A 130 0.68 -6.91 -4.10
CA VAL A 130 1.38 -7.98 -4.81
C VAL A 130 0.49 -8.60 -5.90
N ASP A 131 -0.82 -8.65 -5.70
CA ASP A 131 -1.75 -9.20 -6.70
C ASP A 131 -1.71 -8.37 -7.98
N ASP A 132 -1.66 -7.06 -7.87
CA ASP A 132 -1.59 -6.18 -9.05
C ASP A 132 -0.28 -6.36 -9.81
N VAL A 133 0.83 -6.53 -9.07
CA VAL A 133 2.14 -6.77 -9.70
C VAL A 133 2.16 -8.12 -10.40
N LEU A 134 1.62 -9.17 -9.77
CA LEU A 134 1.57 -10.50 -10.35
C LEU A 134 0.80 -10.55 -11.65
N GLU A 135 -0.30 -9.80 -11.75
CA GLU A 135 -1.07 -9.71 -12.99
C GLU A 135 -0.24 -9.17 -14.15
N LYS A 136 0.72 -8.31 -13.87
CA LYS A 136 1.58 -7.72 -14.89
C LYS A 136 2.77 -8.59 -15.26
N VAL A 137 3.33 -9.34 -14.31
CA VAL A 137 4.54 -10.12 -14.54
C VAL A 137 4.28 -11.58 -14.91
N ILE A 138 3.11 -12.13 -14.57
CA ILE A 138 2.75 -13.50 -14.93
C ILE A 138 2.25 -13.53 -16.37
N PRO A 139 2.87 -14.34 -17.26
CA PRO A 139 2.40 -14.46 -18.63
C PRO A 139 0.96 -14.93 -18.75
N LEU A 140 0.26 -14.47 -19.76
CA LEU A 140 -1.15 -14.82 -19.98
C LEU A 140 -1.38 -16.33 -20.05
N ALA A 141 -0.46 -17.08 -20.65
CA ALA A 141 -0.56 -18.53 -20.74
C ALA A 141 -0.58 -19.18 -19.35
N TRP A 142 0.20 -18.66 -18.42
CA TRP A 142 0.26 -19.16 -17.05
C TRP A 142 -1.04 -18.86 -16.28
N ARG A 143 -1.63 -17.73 -16.54
CA ARG A 143 -2.92 -17.37 -15.94
C ARG A 143 -4.02 -18.31 -16.40
N ARG A 144 -4.04 -18.70 -17.68
CA ARG A 144 -4.97 -19.68 -18.23
C ARG A 144 -4.78 -21.05 -17.62
N PHE A 145 -3.53 -21.47 -17.43
CA PHE A 145 -3.19 -22.74 -16.80
C PHE A 145 -3.75 -22.78 -15.37
N ARG A 146 -3.53 -21.73 -14.60
CA ARG A 146 -4.03 -21.64 -13.23
C ARG A 146 -5.56 -21.74 -13.16
N LYS A 147 -6.28 -21.15 -14.10
CA LYS A 147 -7.72 -21.27 -14.17
C LYS A 147 -8.19 -22.70 -14.44
N LYS A 148 -7.44 -23.46 -15.21
CA LYS A 148 -7.78 -24.85 -15.52
C LYS A 148 -7.59 -25.77 -14.31
N ILE A 149 -6.66 -25.46 -13.43
CA ILE A 149 -6.37 -26.27 -12.24
C ILE A 149 -7.47 -26.12 -11.19
N LYS A 150 -8.11 -24.99 -11.15
CA LYS A 150 -9.27 -24.78 -10.28
C LYS A 150 -10.46 -25.54 -10.81
#